data_e726e34063432416ca8d68d091c2a43d
#
_entry.id   e726e34063432416ca8d68d091c2a43d
#
_cell.length_a   1.000
_cell.length_b   1.000
_cell.length_c   1.000
_cell.angle_alpha   90.00
_cell.angle_beta   90.00
_cell.angle_gamma   90.00
#
_symmetry.space_group_name_H-M   'P 1'
#
loop_
_entity.id
_entity.type
_entity.pdbx_description
1 polymer ?
#
loop_
_entity_poly.entity_id
_entity_poly.type
_entity_poly.pdbx_seq_one_letter_code
_entity_poly.pdbx_strand_id
1 'polypeptide(L)'
;MWGSSYQEGPEHLQEAGWLPEMERNLEAGEEDPALTDGLYRGPSRGHADEEHAQLIGMPRGYGYGASMGAWVLDYVAYWAGHEGFVRHSNVQYRFPAFEGDVTYLDAEVTGKRHDETLGVSLVTLEVVMSTQDGAVMAKGPVEVQLPE
;
A
#
# COMPACT_ATOMS: atom_id res chain seq x y z
N MET A 1 -14.62 8.99 -4.91
CA MET A 1 -15.16 9.51 -3.63
C MET A 1 -14.08 9.63 -2.55
N TRP A 2 -12.82 9.86 -2.93
CA TRP A 2 -11.68 10.10 -2.03
C TRP A 2 -11.34 11.59 -1.91
N GLY A 3 -11.81 12.43 -2.83
CA GLY A 3 -11.47 13.84 -2.86
C GLY A 3 -12.09 14.69 -1.75
N SER A 4 -13.30 14.38 -1.29
CA SER A 4 -13.97 15.19 -0.27
C SER A 4 -13.43 15.02 1.15
N SER A 5 -12.85 13.85 1.47
CA SER A 5 -12.27 13.61 2.80
C SER A 5 -10.93 14.27 3.02
N TYR A 6 -10.26 14.69 1.94
CA TYR A 6 -8.98 15.42 2.04
C TYR A 6 -9.19 16.94 2.21
N GLN A 7 -10.31 17.48 1.76
CA GLN A 7 -10.65 18.90 1.97
C GLN A 7 -11.01 19.21 3.42
N GLU A 8 -11.49 18.22 4.17
CA GLU A 8 -11.83 18.31 5.60
C GLU A 8 -10.77 17.63 6.47
N GLY A 9 -9.54 17.50 6.00
CA GLY A 9 -8.45 16.84 6.72
C GLY A 9 -8.18 17.47 8.09
N PRO A 10 -7.55 16.71 9.00
CA PRO A 10 -7.28 17.16 10.35
C PRO A 10 -6.59 18.53 10.38
N GLU A 11 -6.92 19.34 11.37
CA GLU A 11 -6.46 20.72 11.53
C GLU A 11 -4.92 20.87 11.43
N HIS A 12 -4.16 19.87 11.90
CA HIS A 12 -2.70 19.83 11.79
C HIS A 12 -2.17 19.70 10.33
N LEU A 13 -2.96 19.16 9.41
CA LEU A 13 -2.59 19.11 7.98
C LEU A 13 -2.88 20.45 7.31
N GLN A 14 -3.89 21.19 7.80
CA GLN A 14 -4.18 22.54 7.36
C GLN A 14 -3.05 23.50 7.79
N GLU A 15 -2.59 23.40 9.04
CA GLU A 15 -1.47 24.17 9.58
C GLU A 15 -0.14 23.88 8.85
N ALA A 16 0.06 22.65 8.36
CA ALA A 16 1.22 22.27 7.58
C ALA A 16 1.22 22.80 6.15
N GLY A 17 0.17 23.49 5.71
CA GLY A 17 0.08 24.05 4.36
C GLY A 17 -0.21 23.05 3.26
N TRP A 18 -0.56 21.82 3.60
CA TRP A 18 -0.82 20.75 2.62
C TRP A 18 -2.13 20.95 1.85
N LEU A 19 -3.18 21.44 2.53
CA LEU A 19 -4.49 21.63 1.92
C LEU A 19 -4.51 22.70 0.81
N PRO A 20 -3.85 23.88 0.96
CA PRO A 20 -3.80 24.85 -0.12
C PRO A 20 -3.07 24.34 -1.37
N GLU A 21 -2.09 23.46 -1.22
CA GLU A 21 -1.43 22.83 -2.37
C GLU A 21 -2.30 21.76 -3.03
N MET A 22 -3.05 21.01 -2.23
CA MET A 22 -4.03 20.05 -2.74
C MET A 22 -5.16 20.75 -3.48
N GLU A 23 -5.67 21.87 -2.96
CA GLU A 23 -6.68 22.71 -3.63
C GLU A 23 -6.15 23.25 -4.96
N ARG A 24 -4.93 23.83 -4.98
CA ARG A 24 -4.28 24.29 -6.22
C ARG A 24 -4.08 23.17 -7.23
N ASN A 25 -3.72 21.98 -6.77
CA ASN A 25 -3.57 20.81 -7.63
C ASN A 25 -4.91 20.31 -8.18
N LEU A 26 -5.99 20.45 -7.43
CA LEU A 26 -7.35 20.16 -7.90
C LEU A 26 -7.78 21.18 -8.95
N GLU A 27 -7.59 22.48 -8.68
CA GLU A 27 -7.90 23.56 -9.63
C GLU A 27 -7.06 23.44 -10.91
N ALA A 28 -5.74 23.23 -10.78
CA ALA A 28 -4.86 22.98 -11.92
C ALA A 28 -5.25 21.72 -12.69
N GLY A 29 -5.74 20.70 -11.99
CA GLY A 29 -6.26 19.47 -12.59
C GLY A 29 -7.57 19.68 -13.35
N GLU A 30 -8.43 20.60 -12.91
CA GLU A 30 -9.66 20.96 -13.61
C GLU A 30 -9.40 21.79 -14.87
N GLU A 31 -8.36 22.62 -14.83
CA GLU A 31 -7.94 23.47 -15.96
C GLU A 31 -6.97 22.75 -16.92
N ASP A 32 -6.39 21.62 -16.52
CA ASP A 32 -5.43 20.86 -17.33
C ASP A 32 -6.13 20.18 -18.50
N PRO A 33 -5.81 20.55 -19.76
CA PRO A 33 -6.36 19.88 -20.95
C PRO A 33 -6.10 18.37 -20.97
N ALA A 34 -5.13 17.88 -20.19
CA ALA A 34 -4.85 16.46 -20.04
C ALA A 34 -5.92 15.71 -19.22
N LEU A 35 -6.87 16.39 -18.59
CA LEU A 35 -8.10 15.75 -18.12
C LEU A 35 -8.94 15.17 -19.27
N THR A 36 -8.69 15.64 -20.49
CA THR A 36 -9.32 15.12 -21.70
C THR A 36 -8.78 13.74 -22.11
N ASP A 37 -7.65 13.29 -21.53
CA ASP A 37 -7.07 11.95 -21.71
C ASP A 37 -7.70 10.88 -20.81
N GLY A 38 -8.62 11.27 -19.94
CA GLY A 38 -9.33 10.40 -19.00
C GLY A 38 -8.50 10.01 -17.75
N LEU A 39 -7.31 10.57 -17.55
CA LEU A 39 -6.51 10.32 -16.37
C LEU A 39 -6.99 11.17 -15.19
N TYR A 40 -7.28 10.50 -14.08
CA TYR A 40 -7.59 11.19 -12.82
C TYR A 40 -6.37 11.93 -12.29
N ARG A 41 -6.50 13.24 -12.08
CA ARG A 41 -5.43 14.11 -11.63
C ARG A 41 -5.73 14.83 -10.30
N GLY A 42 -6.49 14.18 -9.45
CA GLY A 42 -6.83 14.67 -8.11
C GLY A 42 -5.70 14.53 -7.09
N PRO A 43 -5.99 14.60 -5.78
CA PRO A 43 -5.00 14.59 -4.68
C PRO A 43 -4.05 13.40 -4.67
N SER A 44 -4.43 12.28 -5.29
CA SER A 44 -3.59 11.09 -5.43
C SER A 44 -2.65 11.15 -6.66
N ARG A 45 -2.57 12.27 -7.35
CA ARG A 45 -1.77 12.45 -8.58
C ARG A 45 -0.29 12.13 -8.37
N GLY A 46 0.28 12.42 -7.19
CA GLY A 46 1.65 12.07 -6.85
C GLY A 46 1.99 10.58 -6.92
N HIS A 47 0.99 9.69 -7.00
CA HIS A 47 1.22 8.27 -7.25
C HIS A 47 1.66 7.96 -8.69
N ALA A 48 1.34 8.83 -9.64
CA ALA A 48 1.62 8.63 -11.06
C ALA A 48 2.38 9.79 -11.71
N ASP A 49 2.62 10.87 -10.98
CA ASP A 49 3.22 12.11 -11.48
C ASP A 49 4.33 12.56 -10.53
N GLU A 50 5.56 12.60 -11.04
CA GLU A 50 6.74 12.92 -10.26
C GLU A 50 6.71 14.36 -9.72
N GLU A 51 6.26 15.34 -10.50
CA GLU A 51 6.21 16.73 -10.06
C GLU A 51 5.27 16.88 -8.86
N HIS A 52 4.10 16.22 -8.92
CA HIS A 52 3.16 16.23 -7.80
C HIS A 52 3.66 15.42 -6.59
N ALA A 53 4.39 14.33 -6.81
CA ALA A 53 5.04 13.61 -5.73
C ALA A 53 6.06 14.49 -4.99
N GLN A 54 6.86 15.26 -5.73
CA GLN A 54 7.85 16.17 -5.17
C GLN A 54 7.23 17.32 -4.37
N LEU A 55 6.06 17.82 -4.77
CA LEU A 55 5.32 18.85 -4.02
C LEU A 55 4.92 18.38 -2.61
N ILE A 56 4.73 17.09 -2.39
CA ILE A 56 4.40 16.52 -1.09
C ILE A 56 5.60 15.85 -0.41
N GLY A 57 6.83 16.13 -0.90
CA GLY A 57 8.07 15.64 -0.31
C GLY A 57 8.48 14.22 -0.70
N MET A 58 7.81 13.60 -1.67
CA MET A 58 8.23 12.33 -2.23
C MET A 58 9.18 12.57 -3.41
N PRO A 59 10.25 11.76 -3.57
CA PRO A 59 11.25 12.00 -4.63
C PRO A 59 10.73 11.72 -6.04
N ARG A 60 9.71 10.88 -6.19
CA ARG A 60 9.11 10.44 -7.46
C ARG A 60 7.78 9.74 -7.20
N GLY A 61 7.09 9.29 -8.22
CA GLY A 61 5.84 8.53 -8.10
C GLY A 61 5.97 7.35 -7.14
N TYR A 62 4.92 7.04 -6.41
CA TYR A 62 4.94 6.02 -5.36
C TYR A 62 3.66 5.19 -5.32
N GLY A 63 3.80 3.92 -4.94
CA GLY A 63 2.70 2.97 -4.89
C GLY A 63 1.65 3.30 -3.82
N TYR A 64 0.40 2.94 -4.10
CA TYR A 64 -0.66 2.96 -3.09
C TYR A 64 -0.40 1.90 -2.01
N GLY A 65 -0.66 2.24 -0.76
CA GLY A 65 -0.59 1.27 0.34
C GLY A 65 -1.50 0.06 0.13
N ALA A 66 -2.67 0.27 -0.48
CA ALA A 66 -3.59 -0.81 -0.86
C ALA A 66 -2.97 -1.78 -1.88
N SER A 67 -2.22 -1.27 -2.86
CA SER A 67 -1.49 -2.10 -3.83
C SER A 67 -0.39 -2.90 -3.16
N MET A 68 0.38 -2.27 -2.26
CA MET A 68 1.41 -2.97 -1.47
C MET A 68 0.79 -4.09 -0.62
N GLY A 69 -0.39 -3.84 -0.04
CA GLY A 69 -1.16 -4.87 0.67
C GLY A 69 -1.59 -6.02 -0.23
N ALA A 70 -2.04 -5.71 -1.43
CA ALA A 70 -2.40 -6.73 -2.40
C ALA A 70 -1.21 -7.59 -2.81
N TRP A 71 -0.01 -7.02 -2.99
CA TRP A 71 1.20 -7.79 -3.30
C TRP A 71 1.57 -8.76 -2.19
N VAL A 72 1.47 -8.33 -0.92
CA VAL A 72 1.70 -9.23 0.23
C VAL A 72 0.70 -10.38 0.24
N LEU A 73 -0.58 -10.08 0.04
CA LEU A 73 -1.63 -11.10 0.06
C LEU A 73 -1.50 -12.06 -1.13
N ASP A 74 -1.16 -11.56 -2.31
CA ASP A 74 -0.92 -12.37 -3.51
C ASP A 74 0.27 -13.33 -3.31
N TYR A 75 1.38 -12.81 -2.77
CA TYR A 75 2.55 -13.62 -2.43
C TYR A 75 2.21 -14.76 -1.45
N VAL A 76 1.49 -14.44 -0.38
CA VAL A 76 1.09 -15.43 0.64
C VAL A 76 0.07 -16.42 0.08
N ALA A 77 -0.89 -15.97 -0.71
CA ALA A 77 -1.88 -16.83 -1.36
C ALA A 77 -1.22 -17.79 -2.36
N TYR A 78 -0.24 -17.30 -3.13
CA TYR A 78 0.54 -18.13 -4.03
C TYR A 78 1.31 -19.24 -3.28
N TRP A 79 1.95 -18.90 -2.15
CA TRP A 79 2.65 -19.84 -1.29
C TRP A 79 1.69 -20.88 -0.67
N ALA A 80 0.51 -20.44 -0.21
CA ALA A 80 -0.50 -21.30 0.41
C ALA A 80 -1.17 -22.28 -0.58
N GLY A 81 -1.13 -21.94 -1.87
CA GLY A 81 -1.80 -22.73 -2.91
C GLY A 81 -3.33 -22.48 -2.94
N HIS A 82 -3.99 -23.10 -3.91
CA HIS A 82 -5.42 -22.85 -4.19
C HIS A 82 -6.38 -23.36 -3.12
N GLU A 83 -5.95 -24.27 -2.25
CA GLU A 83 -6.74 -24.77 -1.13
C GLU A 83 -6.40 -24.06 0.20
N GLY A 84 -5.34 -23.24 0.20
CA GLY A 84 -4.97 -22.42 1.34
C GLY A 84 -5.87 -21.17 1.45
N PHE A 85 -5.98 -20.65 2.68
CA PHE A 85 -6.81 -19.46 2.94
C PHE A 85 -6.12 -18.50 3.90
N VAL A 86 -5.94 -17.23 3.48
CA VAL A 86 -5.42 -16.19 4.36
C VAL A 86 -6.50 -15.79 5.37
N ARG A 87 -6.26 -16.08 6.64
CA ARG A 87 -7.19 -15.82 7.75
C ARG A 87 -7.03 -14.44 8.32
N HIS A 88 -5.80 -13.99 8.46
CA HIS A 88 -5.49 -12.71 9.08
C HIS A 88 -4.19 -12.14 8.51
N SER A 89 -4.15 -10.83 8.32
CA SER A 89 -2.94 -10.10 7.93
C SER A 89 -2.79 -8.86 8.79
N ASN A 90 -1.63 -8.70 9.42
CA ASN A 90 -1.29 -7.52 10.23
C ASN A 90 0.08 -6.98 9.81
N VAL A 91 0.16 -6.55 8.56
CA VAL A 91 1.37 -6.01 7.95
C VAL A 91 1.39 -4.50 8.11
N GLN A 92 2.50 -3.98 8.62
CA GLN A 92 2.73 -2.54 8.81
C GLN A 92 3.55 -1.99 7.65
N TYR A 93 3.03 -0.95 7.00
CA TYR A 93 3.73 -0.22 5.94
C TYR A 93 4.61 0.87 6.57
N ARG A 94 5.86 0.94 6.19
CA ARG A 94 6.89 1.79 6.81
C ARG A 94 7.59 2.69 5.81
N PHE A 95 7.59 2.30 4.55
CA PHE A 95 8.27 3.00 3.49
C PHE A 95 7.50 2.79 2.17
N PRO A 96 7.35 3.84 1.34
CA PRO A 96 6.67 3.71 0.06
C PRO A 96 7.46 2.88 -0.93
N ALA A 97 6.77 2.18 -1.82
CA ALA A 97 7.36 1.62 -3.03
C ALA A 97 7.41 2.73 -4.08
N PHE A 98 8.59 3.16 -4.49
CA PHE A 98 8.74 4.18 -5.51
C PHE A 98 8.73 3.60 -6.92
N GLU A 99 8.27 4.40 -7.88
CA GLU A 99 8.36 4.07 -9.29
C GLU A 99 9.81 3.75 -9.69
N GLY A 100 10.00 2.66 -10.41
CA GLY A 100 11.31 2.16 -10.82
C GLY A 100 12.03 1.29 -9.79
N ASP A 101 11.52 1.16 -8.55
CA ASP A 101 12.08 0.24 -7.57
C ASP A 101 11.70 -1.21 -7.86
N VAL A 102 12.60 -2.12 -7.51
CA VAL A 102 12.30 -3.56 -7.47
C VAL A 102 11.86 -3.93 -6.06
N THR A 103 10.71 -4.56 -5.96
CA THR A 103 10.12 -5.04 -4.71
C THR A 103 10.43 -6.51 -4.52
N TYR A 104 11.03 -6.86 -3.39
CA TYR A 104 11.25 -8.23 -2.95
C TYR A 104 10.26 -8.56 -1.83
N LEU A 105 9.70 -9.76 -1.90
CA LEU A 105 8.84 -10.34 -0.87
C LEU A 105 9.48 -11.62 -0.38
N ASP A 106 9.71 -11.70 0.93
CA ASP A 106 10.18 -12.87 1.64
C ASP A 106 9.28 -13.18 2.82
N ALA A 107 9.22 -14.45 3.22
CA ALA A 107 8.50 -14.84 4.42
C ALA A 107 9.16 -16.01 5.14
N GLU A 108 9.08 -15.98 6.46
CA GLU A 108 9.52 -17.06 7.34
C GLU A 108 8.33 -17.63 8.10
N VAL A 109 8.26 -18.96 8.20
CA VAL A 109 7.28 -19.62 9.06
C VAL A 109 7.72 -19.45 10.51
N THR A 110 6.98 -18.65 11.27
CA THR A 110 7.27 -18.34 12.68
C THR A 110 6.41 -19.11 13.67
N GLY A 111 5.30 -19.71 13.19
CA GLY A 111 4.41 -20.47 14.05
C GLY A 111 3.54 -21.46 13.29
N LYS A 112 3.15 -22.52 14.00
CA LYS A 112 2.17 -23.51 13.55
C LYS A 112 1.26 -23.85 14.72
N ARG A 113 -0.04 -23.94 14.48
CA ARG A 113 -1.01 -24.35 15.49
C ARG A 113 -2.19 -25.07 14.86
N HIS A 114 -2.84 -25.90 15.61
CA HIS A 114 -4.16 -26.39 15.28
C HIS A 114 -5.21 -25.58 16.02
N ASP A 115 -6.24 -25.13 15.32
CA ASP A 115 -7.36 -24.43 15.90
C ASP A 115 -8.49 -25.45 16.16
N GLU A 116 -8.62 -25.87 17.42
CA GLU A 116 -9.60 -26.87 17.83
C GLU A 116 -11.06 -26.41 17.58
N THR A 117 -11.31 -25.09 17.62
CA THR A 117 -12.65 -24.54 17.42
C THR A 117 -13.06 -24.59 15.96
N LEU A 118 -12.12 -24.32 15.08
CA LEU A 118 -12.34 -24.33 13.63
C LEU A 118 -12.03 -25.69 13.00
N GLY A 119 -11.29 -26.57 13.71
CA GLY A 119 -10.82 -27.86 13.19
C GLY A 119 -9.84 -27.71 12.03
N VAL A 120 -8.96 -26.70 12.06
CA VAL A 120 -8.07 -26.37 10.94
C VAL A 120 -6.62 -26.19 11.41
N SER A 121 -5.68 -26.46 10.52
CA SER A 121 -4.26 -26.21 10.73
C SER A 121 -3.91 -24.81 10.25
N LEU A 122 -3.25 -24.03 11.11
CA LEU A 122 -2.86 -22.65 10.86
C LEU A 122 -1.34 -22.49 10.93
N VAL A 123 -0.81 -21.68 10.03
CA VAL A 123 0.59 -21.30 9.96
C VAL A 123 0.71 -19.80 10.03
N THR A 124 1.63 -19.29 10.83
CA THR A 124 1.97 -17.87 10.88
C THR A 124 3.25 -17.63 10.08
N LEU A 125 3.17 -16.73 9.12
CA LEU A 125 4.29 -16.24 8.34
C LEU A 125 4.66 -14.84 8.82
N GLU A 126 5.92 -14.57 9.08
CA GLU A 126 6.44 -13.21 9.17
C GLU A 126 6.86 -12.78 7.78
N VAL A 127 6.10 -11.88 7.16
CA VAL A 127 6.34 -11.40 5.80
C VAL A 127 7.15 -10.11 5.85
N VAL A 128 8.13 -9.99 4.97
CA VAL A 128 8.94 -8.78 4.77
C VAL A 128 8.88 -8.39 3.31
N MET A 129 8.55 -7.12 3.06
CA MET A 129 8.66 -6.48 1.75
C MET A 129 9.80 -5.48 1.79
N SER A 130 10.74 -5.56 0.84
CA SER A 130 11.90 -4.67 0.79
C SER A 130 12.20 -4.19 -0.63
N THR A 131 12.94 -3.08 -0.72
CA THR A 131 13.52 -2.59 -1.98
C THR A 131 14.76 -3.40 -2.37
N GLN A 132 15.27 -3.17 -3.58
CA GLN A 132 16.55 -3.71 -4.06
C GLN A 132 17.75 -3.36 -3.17
N ASP A 133 17.66 -2.26 -2.42
CA ASP A 133 18.70 -1.78 -1.51
C ASP A 133 18.50 -2.27 -0.07
N GLY A 134 17.52 -3.13 0.16
CA GLY A 134 17.21 -3.72 1.45
C GLY A 134 16.40 -2.84 2.41
N ALA A 135 15.89 -1.70 1.95
CA ALA A 135 14.99 -0.89 2.77
C ALA A 135 13.65 -1.61 2.96
N VAL A 136 13.24 -1.81 4.23
CA VAL A 136 12.00 -2.49 4.57
C VAL A 136 10.81 -1.57 4.32
N MET A 137 9.99 -1.91 3.34
CA MET A 137 8.78 -1.18 2.97
C MET A 137 7.57 -1.62 3.79
N ALA A 138 7.45 -2.90 4.05
CA ALA A 138 6.38 -3.46 4.87
C ALA A 138 6.86 -4.70 5.61
N LYS A 139 6.30 -4.93 6.81
CA LYS A 139 6.62 -6.10 7.62
C LYS A 139 5.48 -6.43 8.57
N GLY A 140 5.24 -7.73 8.78
CA GLY A 140 4.31 -8.21 9.81
C GLY A 140 3.81 -9.61 9.59
N PRO A 141 3.06 -10.14 10.57
CA PRO A 141 2.55 -11.49 10.52
C PRO A 141 1.33 -11.63 9.61
N VAL A 142 1.28 -12.75 8.90
CA VAL A 142 0.11 -13.21 8.15
C VAL A 142 -0.19 -14.64 8.59
N GLU A 143 -1.44 -14.89 8.97
CA GLU A 143 -1.92 -16.21 9.36
C GLU A 143 -2.66 -16.87 8.20
N VAL A 144 -2.29 -18.09 7.91
CA VAL A 144 -2.78 -18.88 6.78
C VAL A 144 -3.31 -20.22 7.27
N GLN A 145 -4.49 -20.57 6.84
CA GLN A 145 -4.99 -21.93 6.92
C GLN A 145 -4.41 -22.73 5.76
N LEU A 146 -3.84 -23.88 6.07
CA LEU A 146 -3.42 -24.86 5.08
C LEU A 146 -4.43 -26.00 4.96
N PRO A 147 -4.53 -26.66 3.82
CA PRO A 147 -5.32 -27.88 3.66
C PRO A 147 -4.79 -28.97 4.58
N GLU A 148 -5.68 -29.91 4.95
CA GLU A 148 -5.34 -31.10 5.72
C GLU A 148 -4.59 -32.14 4.87
#